data_a2bdcad87ec810664b56b418eb9c5551
#
_entry.id   a2bdcad87ec810664b56b418eb9c5551
#
_cell.length_a   1.000
_cell.length_b   1.000
_cell.length_c   1.000
_cell.angle_alpha   90.00
_cell.angle_beta   90.00
_cell.angle_gamma   90.00
#
_symmetry.space_group_name_H-M   'P 1'
#
loop_
_entity.id
_entity.type
_entity.pdbx_description
1 polymer ?
#
loop_
_entity_poly.entity_id
_entity_poly.type
_entity_poly.pdbx_seq_one_letter_code
_entity_poly.pdbx_strand_id
1 'polypeptide(L)'
;DMQQQTASGVAGQADGLFLVAQDMARDTVRILMIPRDTMTEITLFDLMGNELGKDVQHLTLAFAYGDGREKSCELLAAAVSDLCFGIRLDGYLAMNVSSIPLLNDEVGGVTVTIKEDGLEVKDPLLKKGSVVHLNGSQAELFVRFRDITKPQTALSRMDRQQQYIQAYFETVKKESEKDSGLITRLVNAIENHMVTNMAKDQYLD
;
A
#
# COMPACT_ATOMS: atom_id res chain seq x y z
N ASP A 1 5.49 -9.13 5.32
CA ASP A 1 4.58 -10.28 5.41
C ASP A 1 4.03 -10.36 6.84
N MET A 2 2.78 -9.96 7.03
CA MET A 2 2.11 -9.93 8.33
C MET A 2 1.95 -11.31 9.01
N GLN A 3 2.25 -12.38 8.32
CA GLN A 3 2.11 -13.75 8.84
C GLN A 3 3.40 -14.36 9.40
N GLN A 4 4.56 -13.73 9.20
CA GLN A 4 5.85 -14.24 9.67
C GLN A 4 6.48 -13.31 10.69
N GLN A 5 5.98 -13.34 11.91
CA GLN A 5 6.48 -12.41 12.89
C GLN A 5 6.81 -13.02 14.21
N THR A 6 8.00 -12.80 14.67
CA THR A 6 8.38 -13.24 16.01
C THR A 6 9.46 -12.40 16.71
N ALA A 7 10.09 -11.45 16.06
CA ALA A 7 11.11 -10.64 16.74
C ALA A 7 11.16 -9.20 16.20
N SER A 8 11.49 -8.25 17.07
CA SER A 8 11.76 -6.85 16.70
C SER A 8 12.81 -6.78 15.58
N GLY A 9 12.53 -6.03 14.54
CA GLY A 9 13.39 -5.92 13.36
C GLY A 9 13.18 -6.98 12.27
N VAL A 10 12.31 -7.99 12.48
CA VAL A 10 11.92 -9.01 11.50
C VAL A 10 10.60 -8.69 10.82
N ALA A 11 9.89 -7.69 11.31
CA ALA A 11 8.73 -7.13 10.64
C ALA A 11 9.14 -6.67 9.25
N GLY A 12 8.41 -7.09 8.21
CA GLY A 12 8.63 -6.66 6.83
C GLY A 12 8.68 -5.14 6.72
N GLN A 13 9.07 -4.65 5.56
CA GLN A 13 9.04 -3.21 5.27
C GLN A 13 7.76 -2.87 4.51
N ALA A 14 7.24 -1.65 4.71
CA ALA A 14 6.15 -1.14 3.89
C ALA A 14 6.62 -0.95 2.43
N ASP A 15 5.90 -1.53 1.47
CA ASP A 15 6.24 -1.45 0.05
C ASP A 15 5.59 -0.29 -0.70
N GLY A 16 4.47 0.21 -0.20
CA GLY A 16 3.75 1.39 -0.70
C GLY A 16 3.14 2.15 0.47
N LEU A 17 3.25 3.47 0.44
CA LEU A 17 2.77 4.37 1.48
C LEU A 17 1.84 5.41 0.85
N PHE A 18 0.65 5.53 1.40
CA PHE A 18 -0.38 6.43 0.90
C PHE A 18 -0.95 7.23 2.06
N LEU A 19 -0.92 8.55 1.93
CA LEU A 19 -1.68 9.44 2.80
C LEU A 19 -2.98 9.80 2.09
N VAL A 20 -4.10 9.44 2.70
CA VAL A 20 -5.44 9.69 2.16
C VAL A 20 -6.07 10.83 2.96
N ALA A 21 -6.50 11.88 2.27
CA ALA A 21 -7.20 13.01 2.86
C ALA A 21 -8.58 13.15 2.23
N GLN A 22 -9.63 13.11 3.07
CA GLN A 22 -11.01 13.32 2.66
C GLN A 22 -11.45 14.73 3.05
N ASP A 23 -11.95 15.49 2.09
CA ASP A 23 -12.61 16.77 2.31
C ASP A 23 -14.14 16.56 2.30
N MET A 24 -14.69 16.40 3.49
CA MET A 24 -16.14 16.14 3.67
C MET A 24 -17.01 17.29 3.15
N ALA A 25 -16.50 18.52 3.13
CA ALA A 25 -17.27 19.68 2.67
C ALA A 25 -17.36 19.74 1.13
N ARG A 26 -16.37 19.19 0.44
CA ARG A 26 -16.28 19.18 -1.03
C ARG A 26 -16.53 17.79 -1.63
N ASP A 27 -16.78 16.79 -0.80
CA ASP A 27 -16.92 15.39 -1.22
C ASP A 27 -15.77 14.95 -2.15
N THR A 28 -14.53 15.22 -1.71
CA THR A 28 -13.34 14.88 -2.49
C THR A 28 -12.34 14.10 -1.65
N VAL A 29 -11.71 13.11 -2.29
CA VAL A 29 -10.61 12.34 -1.72
C VAL A 29 -9.33 12.67 -2.48
N ARG A 30 -8.27 12.92 -1.74
CA ARG A 30 -6.91 13.13 -2.28
C ARG A 30 -5.98 12.07 -1.75
N ILE A 31 -5.19 11.48 -2.63
CA ILE A 31 -4.20 10.46 -2.28
C ILE A 31 -2.82 11.01 -2.61
N LEU A 32 -1.99 11.14 -1.57
CA LEU A 32 -0.58 11.44 -1.69
C LEU A 32 0.23 10.16 -1.51
N MET A 33 0.98 9.78 -2.54
CA MET A 33 1.95 8.69 -2.42
C MET A 33 3.24 9.23 -1.81
N ILE A 34 3.73 8.57 -0.76
CA ILE A 34 5.00 8.90 -0.11
C ILE A 34 6.03 7.85 -0.54
N PRO A 35 7.15 8.27 -1.19
CA PRO A 35 8.20 7.32 -1.55
C PRO A 35 8.73 6.62 -0.30
N ARG A 36 8.74 5.29 -0.31
CA ARG A 36 9.17 4.48 0.85
C ARG A 36 10.60 4.77 1.30
N ASP A 37 11.44 5.20 0.35
CA ASP A 37 12.85 5.52 0.58
C ASP A 37 13.06 6.99 1.00
N THR A 38 11.98 7.73 1.33
CA THR A 38 12.06 9.10 1.88
C THR A 38 12.87 9.07 3.17
N MET A 39 13.89 9.92 3.24
CA MET A 39 14.70 10.08 4.45
C MET A 39 13.99 10.99 5.44
N THR A 40 13.77 10.51 6.65
CA THR A 40 13.12 11.25 7.73
C THR A 40 13.57 10.72 9.08
N GLU A 41 13.39 11.50 10.15
CA GLU A 41 13.61 11.00 11.51
C GLU A 41 12.59 9.91 11.83
N ILE A 42 13.10 8.77 12.28
CA ILE A 42 12.31 7.67 12.83
C ILE A 42 12.85 7.25 14.19
N THR A 43 12.02 6.69 15.04
CA THR A 43 12.43 6.11 16.31
C THR A 43 13.11 4.77 16.09
N LEU A 44 14.30 4.62 16.66
CA LEU A 44 15.10 3.39 16.62
C LEU A 44 14.90 2.57 17.90
N PHE A 45 14.95 1.26 17.75
CA PHE A 45 14.86 0.33 18.88
C PHE A 45 15.98 -0.71 18.80
N ASP A 46 16.46 -1.16 19.97
CA ASP A 46 17.35 -2.31 20.08
C ASP A 46 16.61 -3.65 19.86
N LEU A 47 17.36 -4.74 19.82
CA LEU A 47 16.78 -6.10 19.66
C LEU A 47 15.88 -6.55 20.82
N MET A 48 15.95 -5.84 21.96
CA MET A 48 15.13 -6.09 23.15
C MET A 48 13.87 -5.21 23.16
N GLY A 49 13.72 -4.30 22.16
CA GLY A 49 12.60 -3.37 22.05
C GLY A 49 12.75 -2.10 22.88
N ASN A 50 13.94 -1.80 23.41
CA ASN A 50 14.19 -0.53 24.10
C ASN A 50 14.43 0.58 23.07
N GLU A 51 13.85 1.75 23.32
CA GLU A 51 14.04 2.92 22.48
C GLU A 51 15.48 3.46 22.60
N LEU A 52 16.14 3.65 21.45
CA LEU A 52 17.49 4.20 21.35
C LEU A 52 17.52 5.69 21.02
N GLY A 53 16.34 6.29 20.72
CA GLY A 53 16.20 7.66 20.24
C GLY A 53 15.79 7.74 18.78
N LYS A 54 15.95 8.92 18.16
CA LYS A 54 15.59 9.16 16.76
C LYS A 54 16.85 9.33 15.90
N ASP A 55 16.76 8.87 14.63
CA ASP A 55 17.79 9.08 13.62
C ASP A 55 17.14 9.19 12.24
N VAL A 56 17.85 9.81 11.29
CA VAL A 56 17.39 9.97 9.90
C VAL A 56 17.64 8.68 9.14
N GLN A 57 16.56 8.02 8.79
CA GLN A 57 16.55 6.74 8.08
C GLN A 57 15.48 6.72 6.98
N HIS A 58 15.44 5.64 6.18
CA HIS A 58 14.32 5.43 5.26
C HIS A 58 13.00 5.26 6.01
N LEU A 59 11.98 6.01 5.62
CA LEU A 59 10.65 6.02 6.25
C LEU A 59 10.08 4.60 6.44
N THR A 60 10.26 3.72 5.43
CA THR A 60 9.77 2.34 5.47
C THR A 60 10.34 1.53 6.64
N LEU A 61 11.52 1.89 7.19
CA LEU A 61 12.13 1.19 8.31
C LEU A 61 11.38 1.42 9.63
N ALA A 62 10.62 2.51 9.76
CA ALA A 62 9.78 2.72 10.93
C ALA A 62 8.82 1.55 11.17
N PHE A 63 8.26 0.96 10.11
CA PHE A 63 7.41 -0.23 10.20
C PHE A 63 8.20 -1.46 10.71
N ALA A 64 9.44 -1.63 10.28
CA ALA A 64 10.26 -2.79 10.61
C ALA A 64 10.67 -2.86 12.09
N TYR A 65 10.64 -1.74 12.82
CA TYR A 65 10.93 -1.69 14.25
C TYR A 65 9.76 -2.12 15.15
N GLY A 66 8.57 -2.31 14.59
CA GLY A 66 7.41 -2.78 15.34
C GLY A 66 7.25 -4.31 15.31
N ASP A 67 6.01 -4.73 15.52
CA ASP A 67 5.58 -6.14 15.58
C ASP A 67 5.07 -6.68 14.22
N GLY A 68 5.08 -5.83 13.17
CA GLY A 68 4.48 -6.08 11.86
C GLY A 68 2.96 -5.98 11.84
N ARG A 69 2.39 -5.49 12.90
CA ARG A 69 0.97 -5.27 13.10
C ARG A 69 0.72 -3.86 13.63
N GLU A 70 -0.04 -3.74 14.71
CA GLU A 70 -0.48 -2.47 15.28
C GLU A 70 0.71 -1.56 15.63
N LYS A 71 1.72 -2.08 16.34
CA LYS A 71 2.90 -1.30 16.73
C LYS A 71 3.70 -0.79 15.53
N SER A 72 3.85 -1.61 14.49
CA SER A 72 4.50 -1.21 13.23
C SER A 72 3.73 -0.09 12.53
N CYS A 73 2.40 -0.18 12.50
CA CYS A 73 1.55 0.85 11.92
C CYS A 73 1.64 2.17 12.72
N GLU A 74 1.63 2.11 14.05
CA GLU A 74 1.77 3.27 14.92
C GLU A 74 3.11 3.99 14.71
N LEU A 75 4.21 3.25 14.67
CA LEU A 75 5.55 3.81 14.44
C LEU A 75 5.65 4.47 13.07
N LEU A 76 5.12 3.83 12.03
CA LEU A 76 5.10 4.39 10.69
C LEU A 76 4.19 5.61 10.60
N ALA A 77 3.01 5.58 11.21
CA ALA A 77 2.09 6.72 11.27
C ALA A 77 2.72 7.91 11.99
N ALA A 78 3.42 7.69 13.11
CA ALA A 78 4.16 8.74 13.81
C ALA A 78 5.23 9.38 12.91
N ALA A 79 6.03 8.56 12.20
CA ALA A 79 7.05 9.06 11.29
C ALA A 79 6.44 9.84 10.09
N VAL A 80 5.28 9.41 9.56
CA VAL A 80 4.55 10.15 8.53
C VAL A 80 4.00 11.46 9.07
N SER A 81 3.45 11.47 10.27
CA SER A 81 3.00 12.70 10.94
C SER A 81 4.14 13.70 11.08
N ASP A 82 5.28 13.27 11.60
CA ASP A 82 6.48 14.13 11.76
C ASP A 82 6.98 14.66 10.40
N LEU A 83 7.06 13.81 9.38
CA LEU A 83 7.42 14.19 8.00
C LEU A 83 6.48 15.28 7.44
N CYS A 84 5.21 15.22 7.81
CA CYS A 84 4.17 16.16 7.38
C CYS A 84 3.93 17.29 8.41
N PHE A 85 4.97 17.71 9.12
CA PHE A 85 4.93 18.83 10.09
C PHE A 85 3.99 18.63 11.27
N GLY A 86 3.83 17.41 11.74
CA GLY A 86 3.01 17.07 12.91
C GLY A 86 1.51 17.04 12.61
N ILE A 87 1.11 16.74 11.38
CA ILE A 87 -0.32 16.59 11.07
C ILE A 87 -0.92 15.45 11.89
N ARG A 88 -2.13 15.67 12.37
CA ARG A 88 -2.89 14.59 13.02
C ARG A 88 -3.37 13.62 11.96
N LEU A 89 -3.11 12.35 12.17
CA LEU A 89 -3.69 11.24 11.40
C LEU A 89 -4.87 10.67 12.20
N ASP A 90 -6.04 10.55 11.57
CA ASP A 90 -7.24 10.04 12.23
C ASP A 90 -7.25 8.51 12.33
N GLY A 91 -6.52 7.84 11.45
CA GLY A 91 -6.38 6.39 11.46
C GLY A 91 -5.30 5.88 10.52
N TYR A 92 -5.10 4.57 10.55
CA TYR A 92 -4.25 3.85 9.61
C TYR A 92 -4.92 2.56 9.14
N LEU A 93 -4.55 2.14 7.95
CA LEU A 93 -4.88 0.84 7.40
C LEU A 93 -3.64 0.27 6.70
N ALA A 94 -3.17 -0.87 7.15
CA ALA A 94 -2.10 -1.62 6.51
C ALA A 94 -2.65 -2.92 5.93
N MET A 95 -2.29 -3.22 4.68
CA MET A 95 -2.71 -4.45 4.00
C MET A 95 -1.50 -5.29 3.63
N ASN A 96 -1.66 -6.61 3.74
CA ASN A 96 -0.72 -7.54 3.16
C ASN A 96 -0.81 -7.48 1.63
N VAL A 97 0.33 -7.55 0.96
CA VAL A 97 0.40 -7.56 -0.51
C VAL A 97 -0.41 -8.71 -1.12
N SER A 98 -0.53 -9.84 -0.41
CA SER A 98 -1.38 -10.97 -0.83
C SER A 98 -2.87 -10.65 -0.94
N SER A 99 -3.33 -9.50 -0.42
CA SER A 99 -4.71 -9.03 -0.61
C SER A 99 -4.96 -8.42 -2.00
N ILE A 100 -3.90 -8.02 -2.73
CA ILE A 100 -4.04 -7.41 -4.06
C ILE A 100 -4.75 -8.33 -5.05
N PRO A 101 -4.36 -9.62 -5.19
CA PRO A 101 -5.10 -10.56 -6.04
C PRO A 101 -6.57 -10.67 -5.66
N LEU A 102 -6.89 -10.75 -4.36
CA LEU A 102 -8.25 -10.89 -3.86
C LEU A 102 -9.11 -9.67 -4.24
N LEU A 103 -8.59 -8.47 -3.98
CA LEU A 103 -9.27 -7.23 -4.31
C LEU A 103 -9.46 -7.05 -5.82
N ASN A 104 -8.43 -7.40 -6.61
CA ASN A 104 -8.48 -7.29 -8.07
C ASN A 104 -9.54 -8.22 -8.66
N ASP A 105 -9.58 -9.47 -8.21
CA ASP A 105 -10.50 -10.46 -8.77
C ASP A 105 -11.94 -10.22 -8.30
N GLU A 106 -12.14 -9.68 -7.08
CA GLU A 106 -13.47 -9.32 -6.58
C GLU A 106 -14.14 -8.22 -7.41
N VAL A 107 -13.37 -7.27 -7.97
CA VAL A 107 -13.90 -6.26 -8.90
C VAL A 107 -13.97 -6.74 -10.35
N GLY A 108 -13.63 -8.00 -10.61
CA GLY A 108 -13.63 -8.60 -11.95
C GLY A 108 -12.38 -8.27 -12.77
N GLY A 109 -11.32 -7.74 -12.16
CA GLY A 109 -10.07 -7.36 -12.83
C GLY A 109 -9.94 -5.87 -13.12
N VAL A 110 -8.71 -5.39 -13.21
CA VAL A 110 -8.38 -3.98 -13.45
C VAL A 110 -7.64 -3.83 -14.79
N THR A 111 -8.06 -2.86 -15.61
CA THR A 111 -7.43 -2.61 -16.91
C THR A 111 -6.38 -1.51 -16.78
N VAL A 112 -5.16 -1.81 -17.24
CA VAL A 112 -4.03 -0.87 -17.24
C VAL A 112 -3.32 -0.84 -18.58
N THR A 113 -2.59 0.25 -18.85
CA THR A 113 -1.67 0.33 -19.99
C THR A 113 -0.24 0.11 -19.48
N ILE A 114 0.48 -0.84 -20.05
CA ILE A 114 1.87 -1.11 -19.71
C ILE A 114 2.76 0.00 -20.30
N LYS A 115 3.35 0.84 -19.43
CA LYS A 115 4.13 2.02 -19.84
C LYS A 115 5.62 1.77 -20.00
N GLU A 116 6.14 0.68 -19.43
CA GLU A 116 7.58 0.39 -19.39
C GLU A 116 7.89 -1.05 -19.78
N ASP A 117 9.16 -1.28 -20.16
CA ASP A 117 9.69 -2.62 -20.49
C ASP A 117 10.16 -3.33 -19.24
N GLY A 118 10.12 -4.68 -19.27
CA GLY A 118 10.69 -5.56 -18.24
C GLY A 118 9.66 -6.48 -17.60
N LEU A 119 8.40 -6.09 -17.52
CA LEU A 119 7.31 -6.93 -17.01
C LEU A 119 7.08 -8.17 -17.88
N GLU A 120 7.28 -8.04 -19.20
CA GLU A 120 7.14 -9.13 -20.17
C GLU A 120 8.10 -10.32 -19.93
N VAL A 121 9.17 -10.11 -19.18
CA VAL A 121 10.09 -11.20 -18.76
C VAL A 121 9.42 -12.15 -17.78
N LYS A 122 8.44 -11.64 -17.01
CA LYS A 122 7.67 -12.42 -16.04
C LYS A 122 6.35 -12.90 -16.61
N ASP A 123 5.67 -12.06 -17.41
CA ASP A 123 4.44 -12.39 -18.10
C ASP A 123 4.44 -11.73 -19.48
N PRO A 124 4.50 -12.51 -20.59
CA PRO A 124 4.56 -11.99 -21.96
C PRO A 124 3.37 -11.08 -22.36
N LEU A 125 2.24 -11.16 -21.64
CA LEU A 125 1.09 -10.29 -21.88
C LEU A 125 1.34 -8.86 -21.39
N LEU A 126 2.25 -8.69 -20.42
CA LEU A 126 2.56 -7.39 -19.82
C LEU A 126 3.66 -6.65 -20.62
N LYS A 127 3.55 -6.67 -21.93
CA LYS A 127 4.48 -5.99 -22.85
C LYS A 127 4.17 -4.50 -22.92
N LYS A 128 5.21 -3.68 -22.95
CA LYS A 128 5.07 -2.23 -23.14
C LYS A 128 4.20 -1.85 -24.31
N GLY A 129 3.29 -0.91 -24.08
CA GLY A 129 2.28 -0.44 -25.02
C GLY A 129 0.99 -1.26 -25.06
N SER A 130 0.96 -2.43 -24.41
CA SER A 130 -0.27 -3.24 -24.32
C SER A 130 -1.25 -2.62 -23.32
N VAL A 131 -2.54 -2.74 -23.64
CA VAL A 131 -3.63 -2.54 -22.70
C VAL A 131 -4.06 -3.92 -22.21
N VAL A 132 -3.94 -4.17 -20.91
CA VAL A 132 -4.15 -5.49 -20.31
C VAL A 132 -5.21 -5.40 -19.22
N HIS A 133 -6.16 -6.32 -19.27
CA HIS A 133 -7.10 -6.56 -18.18
C HIS A 133 -6.45 -7.56 -17.22
N LEU A 134 -5.95 -7.06 -16.08
CA LEU A 134 -5.16 -7.83 -15.13
C LEU A 134 -6.04 -8.78 -14.33
N ASN A 135 -5.67 -10.05 -14.26
CA ASN A 135 -6.12 -10.94 -13.19
C ASN A 135 -5.33 -10.69 -11.89
N GLY A 136 -5.72 -11.33 -10.79
CA GLY A 136 -5.12 -11.10 -9.48
C GLY A 136 -3.59 -11.31 -9.44
N SER A 137 -3.09 -12.39 -10.05
CA SER A 137 -1.65 -12.65 -10.10
C SER A 137 -0.91 -11.61 -10.94
N GLN A 138 -1.50 -11.16 -12.03
CA GLN A 138 -0.93 -10.10 -12.87
C GLN A 138 -0.97 -8.74 -12.16
N ALA A 139 -2.02 -8.46 -11.38
CA ALA A 139 -2.12 -7.24 -10.58
C ALA A 139 -1.02 -7.20 -9.51
N GLU A 140 -0.83 -8.28 -8.77
CA GLU A 140 0.27 -8.39 -7.81
C GLU A 140 1.63 -8.20 -8.48
N LEU A 141 1.89 -8.90 -9.59
CA LEU A 141 3.12 -8.75 -10.37
C LEU A 141 3.31 -7.30 -10.81
N PHE A 142 2.27 -6.66 -11.35
CA PHE A 142 2.32 -5.29 -11.87
C PHE A 142 2.73 -4.27 -10.80
N VAL A 143 2.19 -4.37 -9.59
CA VAL A 143 2.48 -3.41 -8.50
C VAL A 143 3.76 -3.71 -7.74
N ARG A 144 4.24 -4.98 -7.75
CA ARG A 144 5.43 -5.41 -6.99
C ARG A 144 6.71 -5.43 -7.82
N PHE A 145 6.60 -5.66 -9.12
CA PHE A 145 7.77 -5.87 -9.97
C PHE A 145 8.81 -4.76 -9.80
N ARG A 146 10.06 -5.16 -9.70
CA ARG A 146 11.22 -4.28 -9.65
C ARG A 146 12.35 -4.91 -10.44
N ASP A 147 12.80 -4.22 -11.47
CA ASP A 147 14.00 -4.60 -12.23
C ASP A 147 15.23 -4.01 -11.53
N ILE A 148 15.83 -4.77 -10.62
CA ILE A 148 16.98 -4.32 -9.82
C ILE A 148 18.25 -4.05 -10.66
N THR A 149 18.23 -4.38 -11.94
CA THR A 149 19.37 -4.14 -12.85
C THR A 149 19.37 -2.72 -13.42
N LYS A 150 18.24 -1.98 -13.26
CA LYS A 150 18.07 -0.62 -13.75
C LYS A 150 18.13 0.40 -12.63
N PRO A 151 18.59 1.63 -12.89
CA PRO A 151 18.47 2.73 -11.92
C PRO A 151 17.01 3.16 -11.74
N GLN A 152 16.70 3.84 -10.62
CA GLN A 152 15.41 4.45 -10.32
C GLN A 152 14.18 3.52 -10.35
N THR A 153 14.38 2.23 -10.17
CA THR A 153 13.30 1.23 -10.21
C THR A 153 12.27 1.39 -9.07
N ALA A 154 12.62 2.10 -8.00
CA ALA A 154 11.69 2.45 -6.95
C ALA A 154 10.62 3.45 -7.44
N LEU A 155 11.00 4.45 -8.25
CA LEU A 155 10.08 5.41 -8.85
C LEU A 155 9.18 4.74 -9.88
N SER A 156 9.75 3.92 -10.78
CA SER A 156 8.95 3.15 -11.75
C SER A 156 7.91 2.27 -11.07
N ARG A 157 8.25 1.64 -9.94
CA ARG A 157 7.29 0.86 -9.16
C ARG A 157 6.19 1.76 -8.57
N MET A 158 6.55 2.92 -8.04
CA MET A 158 5.60 3.89 -7.49
C MET A 158 4.63 4.38 -8.57
N ASP A 159 5.11 4.68 -9.78
CA ASP A 159 4.27 5.09 -10.92
C ASP A 159 3.27 3.99 -11.30
N ARG A 160 3.68 2.70 -11.30
CA ARG A 160 2.76 1.58 -11.53
C ARG A 160 1.74 1.43 -10.41
N GLN A 161 2.16 1.58 -9.16
CA GLN A 161 1.25 1.56 -8.01
C GLN A 161 0.20 2.66 -8.13
N GLN A 162 0.61 3.88 -8.48
CA GLN A 162 -0.31 4.99 -8.70
C GLN A 162 -1.29 4.69 -9.83
N GLN A 163 -0.80 4.21 -10.97
CA GLN A 163 -1.64 3.85 -12.11
C GLN A 163 -2.66 2.77 -11.74
N TYR A 164 -2.21 1.72 -11.02
CA TYR A 164 -3.09 0.63 -10.60
C TYR A 164 -4.17 1.13 -9.65
N ILE A 165 -3.81 1.91 -8.64
CA ILE A 165 -4.76 2.43 -7.65
C ILE A 165 -5.83 3.30 -8.32
N GLN A 166 -5.44 4.19 -9.24
CA GLN A 166 -6.41 4.99 -10.00
C GLN A 166 -7.39 4.11 -10.78
N ALA A 167 -6.87 3.17 -11.57
CA ALA A 167 -7.70 2.26 -12.35
C ALA A 167 -8.58 1.35 -11.47
N TYR A 168 -8.06 0.92 -10.31
CA TYR A 168 -8.80 0.14 -9.34
C TYR A 168 -10.00 0.91 -8.78
N PHE A 169 -9.79 2.15 -8.31
CA PHE A 169 -10.88 2.98 -7.78
C PHE A 169 -11.94 3.31 -8.84
N GLU A 170 -11.52 3.59 -10.07
CA GLU A 170 -12.47 3.77 -11.20
C GLU A 170 -13.30 2.51 -11.45
N THR A 171 -12.67 1.32 -11.36
CA THR A 171 -13.33 0.04 -11.49
C THR A 171 -14.30 -0.20 -10.34
N VAL A 172 -13.85 -0.02 -9.09
CA VAL A 172 -14.72 -0.15 -7.89
C VAL A 172 -15.94 0.75 -8.01
N LYS A 173 -15.76 2.03 -8.34
CA LYS A 173 -16.86 2.98 -8.51
C LYS A 173 -17.88 2.49 -9.53
N LYS A 174 -17.41 2.10 -10.72
CA LYS A 174 -18.28 1.61 -11.80
C LYS A 174 -19.02 0.33 -11.44
N GLU A 175 -18.34 -0.61 -10.77
CA GLU A 175 -18.95 -1.90 -10.42
C GLU A 175 -19.87 -1.78 -9.19
N SER A 176 -19.58 -0.88 -8.24
CA SER A 176 -20.47 -0.61 -7.11
C SER A 176 -21.79 0.04 -7.50
N GLU A 177 -21.84 0.79 -8.61
CA GLU A 177 -23.10 1.30 -9.18
C GLU A 177 -24.03 0.18 -9.67
N LYS A 178 -23.46 -0.98 -10.04
CA LYS A 178 -24.21 -2.16 -10.51
C LYS A 178 -24.51 -3.14 -9.38
N ASP A 179 -23.70 -3.17 -8.36
CA ASP A 179 -23.75 -4.12 -7.26
C ASP A 179 -23.47 -3.45 -5.92
N SER A 180 -24.52 -3.12 -5.19
CA SER A 180 -24.44 -2.48 -3.87
C SER A 180 -23.76 -3.33 -2.79
N GLY A 181 -23.60 -4.64 -3.00
CA GLY A 181 -22.91 -5.55 -2.08
C GLY A 181 -21.39 -5.61 -2.28
N LEU A 182 -20.87 -5.01 -3.36
CA LEU A 182 -19.45 -5.11 -3.71
C LEU A 182 -18.52 -4.61 -2.61
N ILE A 183 -18.78 -3.44 -2.04
CA ILE A 183 -17.94 -2.84 -0.98
C ILE A 183 -17.85 -3.77 0.23
N THR A 184 -18.97 -4.33 0.66
CA THR A 184 -18.99 -5.29 1.78
C THR A 184 -18.14 -6.54 1.46
N ARG A 185 -18.21 -7.06 0.24
CA ARG A 185 -17.39 -8.21 -0.16
C ARG A 185 -15.91 -7.88 -0.22
N LEU A 186 -15.53 -6.69 -0.75
CA LEU A 186 -14.16 -6.22 -0.77
C LEU A 186 -13.57 -6.16 0.65
N VAL A 187 -14.29 -5.57 1.60
CA VAL A 187 -13.85 -5.49 2.98
C VAL A 187 -13.71 -6.89 3.59
N ASN A 188 -14.70 -7.76 3.41
CA ASN A 188 -14.64 -9.12 3.94
C ASN A 188 -13.49 -9.95 3.34
N ALA A 189 -13.16 -9.72 2.06
CA ALA A 189 -12.05 -10.41 1.39
C ALA A 189 -10.68 -10.10 2.01
N ILE A 190 -10.51 -8.90 2.59
CA ILE A 190 -9.22 -8.46 3.15
C ILE A 190 -9.19 -8.40 4.68
N GLU A 191 -10.30 -8.64 5.37
CA GLU A 191 -10.41 -8.49 6.83
C GLU A 191 -9.29 -9.24 7.59
N ASN A 192 -8.92 -10.44 7.13
CA ASN A 192 -7.82 -11.22 7.70
C ASN A 192 -6.43 -10.85 7.17
N HIS A 193 -6.34 -9.92 6.22
CA HIS A 193 -5.13 -9.48 5.55
C HIS A 193 -4.79 -8.02 5.85
N MET A 194 -5.50 -7.39 6.76
CA MET A 194 -5.30 -6.00 7.12
C MET A 194 -5.14 -5.79 8.63
N VAL A 195 -4.51 -4.68 8.98
CA VAL A 195 -4.44 -4.13 10.33
C VAL A 195 -4.89 -2.68 10.27
N THR A 196 -5.82 -2.29 11.11
CA THR A 196 -6.35 -0.93 11.19
C THR A 196 -6.76 -0.59 12.62
N ASN A 197 -6.69 0.68 12.98
CA ASN A 197 -7.26 1.22 14.22
C ASN A 197 -8.59 1.94 13.99
N MET A 198 -9.10 1.92 12.76
CA MET A 198 -10.41 2.51 12.42
C MET A 198 -11.52 1.50 12.70
N ALA A 199 -12.65 1.98 13.18
CA ALA A 199 -13.86 1.19 13.31
C ALA A 199 -14.46 0.88 11.92
N LYS A 200 -15.21 -0.22 11.83
CA LYS A 200 -15.71 -0.75 10.55
C LYS A 200 -16.59 0.23 9.78
N ASP A 201 -17.37 1.03 10.50
CA ASP A 201 -18.21 2.11 9.98
C ASP A 201 -17.41 3.28 9.37
N GLN A 202 -16.19 3.50 9.84
CA GLN A 202 -15.34 4.60 9.35
C GLN A 202 -14.71 4.37 7.97
N TYR A 203 -14.70 3.14 7.47
CA TYR A 203 -14.15 2.81 6.15
C TYR A 203 -15.14 2.10 5.22
N LEU A 204 -16.42 1.96 5.65
CA LEU A 204 -17.50 1.43 4.83
C LEU A 204 -18.43 2.52 4.28
N ASP A 205 -18.41 3.71 4.86
CA ASP A 205 -19.16 4.90 4.43
C ASP A 205 -18.33 5.72 3.41
#